data_70504f3c76d1f5559b1d6260e186b0c6
#
_entry.id   70504f3c76d1f5559b1d6260e186b0c6
#
_cell.length_a   1.000
_cell.length_b   1.000
_cell.length_c   1.000
_cell.angle_alpha   90.00
_cell.angle_beta   90.00
_cell.angle_gamma   90.00
#
_symmetry.space_group_name_H-M   'P 1'
#
loop_
_entity.id
_entity.type
_entity.pdbx_description
1 polymer ?
#
loop_
_entity_poly.entity_id
_entity_poly.type
_entity_poly.pdbx_seq_one_letter_code
_entity_poly.pdbx_strand_id
1 'polypeptide(L)'
;MRLRVLAIGQKMPAWVDQGVEEYARRMPREISVEWLDIPPAKRGSATREKYRVQEAEAIEAKLSGKDYVVALDIAGKAVSTELIAERFDQWQMQGEQISIVIGGPDGLHPNILKGAKERWSLGQVTLPHPLVRVILAEQLYRAWSVQAGHPYHRGS
;
A
#
# COMPACT_ATOMS: atom_id res chain seq x y z
N MET A 1 10.94 -2.88 12.04
CA MET A 1 10.53 -2.19 10.80
C MET A 1 9.12 -1.66 10.96
N ARG A 2 8.89 -0.45 10.54
CA ARG A 2 7.59 0.18 10.62
C ARG A 2 7.06 0.44 9.20
N LEU A 3 5.91 -0.14 8.88
CA LEU A 3 5.29 -0.02 7.58
C LEU A 3 3.87 0.51 7.74
N ARG A 4 3.53 1.52 6.96
CA ARG A 4 2.17 2.05 6.94
C ARG A 4 1.59 1.87 5.55
N VAL A 5 0.29 1.61 5.49
CA VAL A 5 -0.47 1.63 4.25
C VAL A 5 -1.47 2.78 4.35
N LEU A 6 -1.32 3.76 3.48
CA LEU A 6 -2.21 4.92 3.40
C LEU A 6 -3.14 4.71 2.22
N ALA A 7 -4.41 4.47 2.50
CA ALA A 7 -5.37 4.13 1.45
C ALA A 7 -6.50 5.16 1.40
N ILE A 8 -6.72 5.73 0.22
CA ILE A 8 -7.85 6.63 -0.02
C ILE A 8 -9.13 5.81 -0.02
N GLY A 9 -9.99 6.05 0.94
CA GLY A 9 -11.27 5.34 1.05
C GLY A 9 -11.74 5.32 2.48
N GLN A 10 -13.05 5.13 2.65
CA GLN A 10 -13.67 4.96 3.95
C GLN A 10 -14.35 3.61 3.97
N LYS A 11 -15.16 3.34 4.86
CA LYS A 11 -16.06 2.18 4.97
C LYS A 11 -15.88 1.10 3.90
N MET A 12 -15.02 0.14 4.18
CA MET A 12 -14.93 -1.05 3.36
C MET A 12 -15.98 -2.07 3.80
N PRO A 13 -16.43 -2.95 2.89
CA PRO A 13 -17.25 -4.11 3.30
C PRO A 13 -16.54 -4.91 4.40
N ALA A 14 -17.32 -5.52 5.28
CA ALA A 14 -16.76 -6.24 6.42
C ALA A 14 -15.74 -7.32 6.01
N TRP A 15 -15.97 -8.00 4.88
CA TRP A 15 -15.04 -9.04 4.41
C TRP A 15 -13.66 -8.48 4.06
N VAL A 16 -13.59 -7.20 3.64
CA VAL A 16 -12.32 -6.56 3.32
C VAL A 16 -11.51 -6.35 4.60
N ASP A 17 -12.14 -5.76 5.61
CA ASP A 17 -11.47 -5.53 6.89
C ASP A 17 -11.06 -6.84 7.54
N GLN A 18 -11.90 -7.87 7.44
CA GLN A 18 -11.58 -9.21 7.92
C GLN A 18 -10.41 -9.83 7.16
N GLY A 19 -10.39 -9.67 5.84
CA GLY A 19 -9.30 -10.18 4.99
C GLY A 19 -7.97 -9.50 5.28
N VAL A 20 -7.98 -8.18 5.40
CA VAL A 20 -6.78 -7.41 5.76
C VAL A 20 -6.28 -7.84 7.14
N GLU A 21 -7.18 -7.92 8.12
CA GLU A 21 -6.83 -8.30 9.49
C GLU A 21 -6.30 -9.74 9.56
N GLU A 22 -6.83 -10.65 8.74
CA GLU A 22 -6.38 -12.03 8.71
C GLU A 22 -4.88 -12.13 8.45
N TYR A 23 -4.35 -11.30 7.57
CA TYR A 23 -2.93 -11.30 7.25
C TYR A 23 -2.12 -10.37 8.14
N ALA A 24 -2.68 -9.23 8.52
CA ALA A 24 -1.99 -8.27 9.37
C ALA A 24 -1.63 -8.90 10.73
N ARG A 25 -2.53 -9.67 11.33
CA ARG A 25 -2.28 -10.32 12.63
C ARG A 25 -1.22 -11.42 12.57
N ARG A 26 -0.92 -11.93 11.38
CA ARG A 26 0.10 -12.97 11.20
C ARG A 26 1.51 -12.40 11.10
N MET A 27 1.62 -11.07 10.93
CA MET A 27 2.93 -10.43 10.83
C MET A 27 3.70 -10.59 12.16
N PRO A 28 5.03 -10.75 12.10
CA PRO A 28 5.83 -10.90 13.32
C PRO A 28 5.90 -9.58 14.09
N ARG A 29 6.24 -9.67 15.37
CA ARG A 29 6.32 -8.49 16.25
C ARG A 29 7.28 -7.43 15.77
N GLU A 30 8.39 -7.83 15.15
CA GLU A 30 9.43 -6.92 14.68
C GLU A 30 8.99 -6.12 13.46
N ILE A 31 7.85 -6.45 12.84
CA ILE A 31 7.30 -5.71 11.71
C ILE A 31 5.93 -5.17 12.10
N SER A 32 5.87 -3.87 12.32
CA SER A 32 4.61 -3.18 12.59
C SER A 32 4.00 -2.72 11.28
N VAL A 33 2.77 -3.17 10.99
CA VAL A 33 2.01 -2.73 9.81
C VAL A 33 0.77 -2.00 10.29
N GLU A 34 0.67 -0.72 9.91
CA GLU A 34 -0.45 0.13 10.29
C GLU A 34 -1.24 0.50 9.03
N TRP A 35 -2.55 0.29 9.06
CA TRP A 35 -3.44 0.64 7.96
C TRP A 35 -4.19 1.92 8.30
N LEU A 36 -4.03 2.95 7.47
CA LEU A 36 -4.64 4.26 7.66
C LEU A 36 -5.60 4.55 6.51
N ASP A 37 -6.87 4.73 6.83
CA ASP A 37 -7.86 5.17 5.86
C ASP A 37 -7.80 6.69 5.75
N ILE A 38 -7.70 7.17 4.51
CA ILE A 38 -7.72 8.59 4.22
C ILE A 38 -9.05 8.89 3.53
N PRO A 39 -9.88 9.78 4.10
CA PRO A 39 -11.17 10.09 3.49
C PRO A 39 -11.00 10.55 2.05
N PRO A 40 -11.81 10.01 1.12
CA PRO A 40 -11.79 10.48 -0.26
C PRO A 40 -12.30 11.91 -0.34
N ALA A 41 -11.92 12.62 -1.41
CA ALA A 41 -12.43 13.94 -1.67
C ALA A 41 -13.95 13.90 -1.80
N LYS A 42 -14.63 14.92 -1.26
CA LYS A 42 -16.09 15.04 -1.42
C LYS A 42 -16.43 15.28 -2.87
N ARG A 43 -17.21 14.38 -3.45
CA ARG A 43 -17.65 14.52 -4.83
C ARG A 43 -18.78 15.54 -4.94
N GLY A 44 -18.71 16.36 -5.98
CA GLY A 44 -19.68 17.38 -6.27
C GLY A 44 -19.49 17.86 -7.71
N SER A 45 -19.55 19.16 -7.94
CA SER A 45 -19.38 19.75 -9.27
C SER A 45 -17.91 19.99 -9.65
N ALA A 46 -16.96 19.64 -8.76
CA ALA A 46 -15.55 19.83 -9.04
C ALA A 46 -15.03 18.79 -10.05
N THR A 47 -13.90 19.11 -10.67
CA THR A 47 -13.29 18.22 -11.66
C THR A 47 -12.54 17.06 -10.98
N ARG A 48 -12.30 16.00 -11.76
CA ARG A 48 -11.47 14.87 -11.34
C ARG A 48 -10.12 15.34 -10.84
N GLU A 49 -9.52 16.32 -11.51
CA GLU A 49 -8.22 16.87 -11.12
C GLU A 49 -8.26 17.51 -9.72
N LYS A 50 -9.33 18.25 -9.40
CA LYS A 50 -9.48 18.84 -8.07
C LYS A 50 -9.62 17.78 -6.98
N TYR A 51 -10.33 16.68 -7.26
CA TYR A 51 -10.43 15.58 -6.31
C TYR A 51 -9.06 14.95 -6.04
N ARG A 52 -8.27 14.76 -7.09
CA ARG A 52 -6.92 14.20 -6.97
C ARG A 52 -6.01 15.11 -6.14
N VAL A 53 -6.10 16.43 -6.34
CA VAL A 53 -5.33 17.40 -5.56
C VAL A 53 -5.71 17.34 -4.08
N GLN A 54 -7.00 17.31 -3.76
CA GLN A 54 -7.45 17.23 -2.37
C GLN A 54 -6.97 15.94 -1.70
N GLU A 55 -7.06 14.83 -2.41
CA GLU A 55 -6.59 13.54 -1.89
C GLU A 55 -5.07 13.51 -1.73
N ALA A 56 -4.34 14.13 -2.64
CA ALA A 56 -2.89 14.24 -2.53
C ALA A 56 -2.48 15.05 -1.30
N GLU A 57 -3.17 16.17 -1.03
CA GLU A 57 -2.91 16.97 0.16
C GLU A 57 -3.14 16.18 1.44
N ALA A 58 -4.22 15.38 1.47
CA ALA A 58 -4.51 14.53 2.63
C ALA A 58 -3.44 13.46 2.84
N ILE A 59 -2.93 12.88 1.76
CA ILE A 59 -1.83 11.91 1.82
C ILE A 59 -0.56 12.59 2.32
N GLU A 60 -0.20 13.73 1.73
CA GLU A 60 1.01 14.46 2.09
C GLU A 60 1.01 14.88 3.54
N ALA A 61 -0.16 15.21 4.10
CA ALA A 61 -0.29 15.56 5.51
C ALA A 61 0.08 14.42 6.46
N LYS A 62 0.03 13.18 5.98
CA LYS A 62 0.39 11.99 6.76
C LYS A 62 1.84 11.55 6.53
N LEU A 63 2.47 12.02 5.48
CA LEU A 63 3.85 11.66 5.16
C LEU A 63 4.83 12.62 5.84
N SER A 64 6.02 12.12 6.14
CA SER A 64 7.14 12.95 6.54
C SER A 64 8.18 12.94 5.43
N GLY A 65 9.08 13.92 5.41
CA GLY A 65 10.16 13.97 4.41
C GLY A 65 11.15 12.81 4.51
N LYS A 66 11.04 11.99 5.56
CA LYS A 66 11.92 10.85 5.79
C LYS A 66 11.27 9.53 5.39
N ASP A 67 10.02 9.53 4.95
CA ASP A 67 9.32 8.31 4.58
C ASP A 67 9.85 7.77 3.26
N TYR A 68 10.02 6.46 3.21
CA TYR A 68 10.23 5.75 1.95
C TYR A 68 8.84 5.47 1.38
N VAL A 69 8.47 6.19 0.34
CA VAL A 69 7.13 6.12 -0.23
C VAL A 69 7.09 5.16 -1.41
N VAL A 70 6.16 4.22 -1.36
CA VAL A 70 5.85 3.31 -2.47
C VAL A 70 4.43 3.61 -2.91
N ALA A 71 4.24 3.97 -4.17
CA ALA A 71 2.91 4.24 -4.72
C ALA A 71 2.42 3.03 -5.50
N LEU A 72 1.19 2.57 -5.20
CA LEU A 72 0.53 1.57 -6.04
C LEU A 72 -0.04 2.29 -7.27
N ASP A 73 0.43 1.90 -8.44
CA ASP A 73 0.08 2.55 -9.70
C ASP A 73 0.09 1.51 -10.81
N ILE A 74 -1.02 1.38 -11.53
CA ILE A 74 -1.13 0.39 -12.60
C ILE A 74 -0.07 0.57 -13.69
N ALA A 75 0.38 1.82 -13.89
CA ALA A 75 1.43 2.13 -14.86
C ALA A 75 2.84 1.99 -14.27
N GLY A 76 2.94 1.58 -13.00
CA GLY A 76 4.23 1.37 -12.36
C GLY A 76 4.91 0.08 -12.79
N LYS A 77 6.04 -0.20 -12.15
CA LYS A 77 6.77 -1.44 -12.39
C LYS A 77 5.98 -2.63 -11.85
N ALA A 78 5.76 -3.64 -12.68
CA ALA A 78 5.14 -4.88 -12.23
C ALA A 78 6.04 -5.52 -11.16
N VAL A 79 5.49 -5.71 -9.95
CA VAL A 79 6.25 -6.29 -8.85
C VAL A 79 5.97 -7.78 -8.74
N SER A 80 6.97 -8.51 -8.28
CA SER A 80 6.81 -9.90 -7.89
C SER A 80 6.84 -10.01 -6.36
N THR A 81 6.35 -11.11 -5.85
CA THR A 81 6.47 -11.42 -4.42
C THR A 81 7.93 -11.41 -3.98
N GLU A 82 8.82 -11.94 -4.82
CA GLU A 82 10.25 -11.99 -4.55
C GLU A 82 10.86 -10.60 -4.42
N LEU A 83 10.43 -9.65 -5.28
CA LEU A 83 10.90 -8.28 -5.18
C LEU A 83 10.47 -7.64 -3.86
N ILE A 84 9.22 -7.85 -3.45
CA ILE A 84 8.72 -7.31 -2.18
C ILE A 84 9.53 -7.91 -1.02
N ALA A 85 9.86 -9.20 -1.10
CA ALA A 85 10.69 -9.85 -0.08
C ALA A 85 12.10 -9.23 0.00
N GLU A 86 12.70 -8.92 -1.16
CA GLU A 86 13.99 -8.24 -1.20
C GLU A 86 13.91 -6.85 -0.56
N ARG A 87 12.81 -6.12 -0.82
CA ARG A 87 12.60 -4.82 -0.20
C ARG A 87 12.47 -4.92 1.31
N PHE A 88 11.77 -5.93 1.83
CA PHE A 88 11.67 -6.15 3.26
C PHE A 88 13.05 -6.30 3.90
N ASP A 89 13.92 -7.07 3.27
CA ASP A 89 15.28 -7.25 3.76
C ASP A 89 16.03 -5.91 3.82
N GLN A 90 15.96 -5.14 2.72
CA GLN A 90 16.62 -3.83 2.64
C GLN A 90 16.06 -2.84 3.67
N TRP A 91 14.73 -2.79 3.79
CA TRP A 91 14.08 -1.85 4.70
C TRP A 91 14.39 -2.16 6.16
N GLN A 92 14.45 -3.44 6.52
CA GLN A 92 14.84 -3.82 7.88
C GLN A 92 16.27 -3.41 8.19
N MET A 93 17.18 -3.57 7.22
CA MET A 93 18.57 -3.18 7.40
C MET A 93 18.75 -1.67 7.52
N GLN A 94 17.98 -0.89 6.79
CA GLN A 94 18.11 0.56 6.75
C GLN A 94 17.32 1.25 7.87
N GLY A 95 16.37 0.57 8.50
CA GLY A 95 15.55 1.14 9.56
C GLY A 95 14.63 2.26 9.10
N GLU A 96 14.26 2.29 7.83
CA GLU A 96 13.41 3.32 7.28
C GLU A 96 11.94 3.12 7.66
N GLN A 97 11.18 4.23 7.71
CA GLN A 97 9.73 4.17 7.79
C GLN A 97 9.17 4.07 6.38
N ILE A 98 8.40 3.01 6.13
CA ILE A 98 7.86 2.73 4.81
C ILE A 98 6.39 3.14 4.77
N SER A 99 6.01 3.82 3.70
CA SER A 99 4.61 4.22 3.47
C SER A 99 4.19 3.77 2.08
N ILE A 100 3.25 2.82 2.03
CA ILE A 100 2.66 2.36 0.78
C ILE A 100 1.36 3.13 0.60
N VAL A 101 1.17 3.76 -0.55
CA VAL A 101 0.04 4.64 -0.82
C VAL A 101 -0.86 4.02 -1.87
N ILE A 102 -2.15 3.92 -1.56
CA ILE A 102 -3.19 3.40 -2.46
C ILE A 102 -4.15 4.54 -2.78
N GLY A 103 -4.29 4.86 -4.07
CA GLY A 103 -5.19 5.93 -4.52
C GLY A 103 -6.66 5.54 -4.52
N GLY A 104 -7.52 6.54 -4.68
CA GLY A 104 -8.95 6.37 -4.83
C GLY A 104 -9.37 6.08 -6.28
N PRO A 105 -10.66 6.28 -6.61
CA PRO A 105 -11.19 5.94 -7.95
C PRO A 105 -10.49 6.66 -9.10
N ASP A 106 -9.97 7.85 -8.85
CA ASP A 106 -9.31 8.66 -9.88
C ASP A 106 -7.80 8.43 -9.93
N GLY A 107 -7.27 7.48 -9.16
CA GLY A 107 -5.85 7.23 -9.06
C GLY A 107 -5.12 8.25 -8.20
N LEU A 108 -3.80 8.19 -8.20
CA LEU A 108 -2.96 9.09 -7.44
C LEU A 108 -2.57 10.31 -8.27
N HIS A 109 -2.49 11.47 -7.61
CA HIS A 109 -2.04 12.70 -8.24
C HIS A 109 -0.57 12.56 -8.69
N PRO A 110 -0.20 13.16 -9.84
CA PRO A 110 1.18 13.09 -10.33
C PRO A 110 2.24 13.52 -9.32
N ASN A 111 1.95 14.46 -8.43
CA ASN A 111 2.90 14.90 -7.41
C ASN A 111 3.24 13.77 -6.42
N ILE A 112 2.26 12.95 -6.06
CA ILE A 112 2.50 11.78 -5.21
C ILE A 112 3.36 10.78 -5.96
N LEU A 113 3.04 10.52 -7.23
CA LEU A 113 3.80 9.58 -8.05
C LEU A 113 5.26 10.03 -8.24
N LYS A 114 5.49 11.31 -8.47
CA LYS A 114 6.83 11.85 -8.63
C LYS A 114 7.66 11.79 -7.36
N GLY A 115 7.02 11.99 -6.21
CA GLY A 115 7.68 11.95 -4.91
C GLY A 115 7.94 10.54 -4.40
N ALA A 116 7.32 9.53 -4.99
CA ALA A 116 7.49 8.16 -4.55
C ALA A 116 8.87 7.62 -4.95
N LYS A 117 9.46 6.83 -4.07
CA LYS A 117 10.70 6.12 -4.37
C LYS A 117 10.49 5.00 -5.36
N GLU A 118 9.34 4.35 -5.29
CA GLU A 118 8.96 3.27 -6.19
C GLU A 118 7.48 3.38 -6.54
N ARG A 119 7.16 2.89 -7.73
CA ARG A 119 5.76 2.74 -8.17
C ARG A 119 5.56 1.29 -8.50
N TRP A 120 4.64 0.64 -7.79
CA TRP A 120 4.37 -0.78 -7.96
C TRP A 120 3.06 -1.01 -8.66
N SER A 121 3.08 -1.85 -9.71
CA SER A 121 1.88 -2.39 -10.32
C SER A 121 1.67 -3.82 -9.83
N LEU A 122 0.45 -4.13 -9.42
CA LEU A 122 0.07 -5.50 -9.04
C LEU A 122 -0.27 -6.37 -10.25
N GLY A 123 -0.03 -5.88 -11.45
CA GLY A 123 -0.24 -6.59 -12.69
C GLY A 123 -1.10 -5.82 -13.67
N GLN A 124 -1.41 -6.45 -14.80
CA GLN A 124 -2.16 -5.82 -15.88
C GLN A 124 -3.68 -5.90 -15.68
N VAL A 125 -4.14 -6.78 -14.79
CA VAL A 125 -5.56 -6.93 -14.51
C VAL A 125 -6.02 -5.75 -13.66
N THR A 126 -7.14 -5.13 -14.05
CA THR A 126 -7.76 -4.07 -13.25
C THR A 126 -8.47 -4.69 -12.06
N LEU A 127 -8.10 -4.27 -10.86
CA LEU A 127 -8.68 -4.78 -9.62
C LEU A 127 -9.48 -3.69 -8.92
N PRO A 128 -10.63 -4.03 -8.33
CA PRO A 128 -11.37 -3.06 -7.52
C PRO A 128 -10.57 -2.71 -6.26
N HIS A 129 -10.70 -1.46 -5.81
CA HIS A 129 -9.94 -0.97 -4.65
C HIS A 129 -10.06 -1.87 -3.41
N PRO A 130 -11.26 -2.34 -3.02
CA PRO A 130 -11.36 -3.21 -1.84
C PRO A 130 -10.49 -4.47 -1.94
N LEU A 131 -10.46 -5.08 -3.11
CA LEU A 131 -9.66 -6.29 -3.32
C LEU A 131 -8.16 -5.98 -3.29
N VAL A 132 -7.75 -4.83 -3.79
CA VAL A 132 -6.34 -4.39 -3.73
C VAL A 132 -5.83 -4.39 -2.29
N ARG A 133 -6.63 -3.93 -1.33
CA ARG A 133 -6.26 -3.93 0.09
C ARG A 133 -5.96 -5.33 0.59
N VAL A 134 -6.82 -6.28 0.27
CA VAL A 134 -6.66 -7.67 0.72
C VAL A 134 -5.45 -8.32 0.05
N ILE A 135 -5.28 -8.10 -1.26
CA ILE A 135 -4.13 -8.63 -2.00
C ILE A 135 -2.83 -8.07 -1.44
N LEU A 136 -2.78 -6.77 -1.17
CA LEU A 136 -1.58 -6.16 -0.60
C LEU A 136 -1.27 -6.75 0.78
N ALA A 137 -2.28 -6.89 1.64
CA ALA A 137 -2.08 -7.47 2.98
C ALA A 137 -1.51 -8.89 2.87
N GLU A 138 -2.06 -9.71 1.99
CA GLU A 138 -1.58 -11.07 1.78
C GLU A 138 -0.15 -11.08 1.23
N GLN A 139 0.14 -10.22 0.25
CA GLN A 139 1.46 -10.16 -0.35
C GLN A 139 2.53 -9.67 0.63
N LEU A 140 2.20 -8.75 1.52
CA LEU A 140 3.14 -8.31 2.56
C LEU A 140 3.49 -9.48 3.49
N TYR A 141 2.49 -10.26 3.88
CA TYR A 141 2.74 -11.45 4.71
C TYR A 141 3.54 -12.52 3.94
N ARG A 142 3.17 -12.77 2.69
CA ARG A 142 3.86 -13.74 1.83
C ARG A 142 5.33 -13.34 1.64
N ALA A 143 5.58 -12.07 1.36
CA ALA A 143 6.94 -11.56 1.18
C ALA A 143 7.79 -11.73 2.44
N TRP A 144 7.19 -11.45 3.61
CA TRP A 144 7.87 -11.73 4.87
C TRP A 144 8.18 -13.22 5.00
N SER A 145 7.23 -14.09 4.66
CA SER A 145 7.44 -15.53 4.77
C SER A 145 8.60 -16.03 3.88
N VAL A 146 8.73 -15.46 2.69
CA VAL A 146 9.85 -15.77 1.78
C VAL A 146 11.16 -15.35 2.43
N GLN A 147 11.24 -14.12 2.90
CA GLN A 147 12.45 -13.54 3.48
C GLN A 147 12.86 -14.26 4.77
N ALA A 148 11.90 -14.67 5.59
CA ALA A 148 12.13 -15.31 6.88
C ALA A 148 12.30 -16.83 6.80
N GLY A 149 12.12 -17.43 5.62
CA GLY A 149 12.15 -18.87 5.46
C GLY A 149 10.95 -19.59 6.05
N HIS A 150 9.84 -18.87 6.28
CA HIS A 150 8.60 -19.45 6.79
C HIS A 150 7.89 -20.25 5.70
N PRO A 151 7.28 -21.42 6.02
CA PRO A 151 6.70 -22.30 5.01
C PRO A 151 5.44 -21.80 4.32
N TYR A 152 4.83 -20.70 4.76
CA TYR A 152 3.57 -20.20 4.20
C TYR A 152 3.60 -20.09 2.67
N HIS A 153 4.66 -19.49 2.12
CA HIS A 153 4.78 -19.26 0.67
C HIS A 153 4.90 -20.55 -0.14
N ARG A 154 5.22 -21.69 0.50
CA ARG A 154 5.40 -22.98 -0.18
C ARG A 154 4.09 -23.70 -0.46
N GLY A 155 3.01 -23.30 0.18
CA GLY A 155 1.72 -23.96 0.09
C GLY A 155 0.82 -23.44 -1.02
N SER A 156 1.31 -22.55 -1.87
CA SER A 156 0.44 -21.91 -2.85
C SER A 156 1.08 -21.84 -4.22
#